data_c280661b673765ea89b5225be5220f88
#
_entry.id   c280661b673765ea89b5225be5220f88
#
_cell.length_a   1.000
_cell.length_b   1.000
_cell.length_c   1.000
_cell.angle_alpha   90.00
_cell.angle_beta   90.00
_cell.angle_gamma   90.00
#
_symmetry.space_group_name_H-M   'P 1'
#
loop_
_entity.id
_entity.type
_entity.pdbx_description
1 polymer ?
#
loop_
_entity_poly.entity_id
_entity_poly.type
_entity_poly.pdbx_seq_one_letter_code
_entity_poly.pdbx_strand_id
1 'polypeptide(L)'
;MKIEIISSKENSLFKELRLLQATGSKGQKARIASGQTLLEGVHLVQTWVGDSDLIALLTSEEGFKNPEICQAIYSHLEICPDTRVYQLDSALWDLLSELANAPHIAGLLNLPGSCISPPQSTSTLAGDVLILDRIQDAGRQQADSGRQVCR
;
A
#
# COMPACT_ATOMS: atom_id res chain seq x y z
N MET A 1 -22.01 -2.08 3.04
CA MET A 1 -20.62 -2.60 3.00
C MET A 1 -20.66 -4.11 2.88
N LYS A 2 -20.03 -4.69 1.86
CA LYS A 2 -19.87 -6.15 1.71
C LYS A 2 -18.44 -6.50 2.09
N ILE A 3 -18.28 -7.35 3.10
CA ILE A 3 -16.96 -7.83 3.53
C ILE A 3 -16.80 -9.25 3.00
N GLU A 4 -15.67 -9.51 2.35
CA GLU A 4 -15.28 -10.85 1.90
C GLU A 4 -14.21 -11.40 2.86
N ILE A 5 -14.44 -12.60 3.40
CA ILE A 5 -13.50 -13.23 4.34
C ILE A 5 -12.53 -14.13 3.57
N ILE A 6 -11.24 -13.95 3.83
CA ILE A 6 -10.17 -14.79 3.30
C ILE A 6 -9.53 -15.56 4.46
N SER A 7 -9.71 -16.89 4.45
CA SER A 7 -9.21 -17.79 5.48
C SER A 7 -8.25 -18.87 4.95
N SER A 8 -7.97 -18.87 3.65
CA SER A 8 -7.13 -19.89 3.02
C SER A 8 -5.89 -19.30 2.36
N LYS A 9 -4.73 -19.89 2.62
CA LYS A 9 -3.46 -19.59 1.91
C LYS A 9 -3.54 -19.88 0.40
N GLU A 10 -4.45 -20.75 0.01
CA GLU A 10 -4.66 -21.15 -1.38
C GLU A 10 -5.54 -20.15 -2.15
N ASN A 11 -6.14 -19.17 -1.48
CA ASN A 11 -6.89 -18.11 -2.11
C ASN A 11 -6.02 -17.36 -3.14
N SER A 12 -6.53 -17.17 -4.36
CA SER A 12 -5.79 -16.55 -5.47
C SER A 12 -5.39 -15.11 -5.14
N LEU A 13 -6.32 -14.34 -4.59
CA LEU A 13 -6.06 -12.96 -4.18
C LEU A 13 -4.98 -12.89 -3.09
N PHE A 14 -5.04 -13.77 -2.10
CA PHE A 14 -4.01 -13.81 -1.05
C PHE A 14 -2.61 -14.09 -1.60
N LYS A 15 -2.51 -15.00 -2.58
CA LYS A 15 -1.23 -15.28 -3.26
C LYS A 15 -0.71 -14.06 -4.02
N GLU A 16 -1.59 -13.33 -4.69
CA GLU A 16 -1.24 -12.08 -5.39
C GLU A 16 -0.77 -11.01 -4.41
N LEU A 17 -1.51 -10.78 -3.32
CA LEU A 17 -1.13 -9.80 -2.29
C LEU A 17 0.26 -10.11 -1.70
N ARG A 18 0.54 -11.37 -1.40
CA ARG A 18 1.87 -11.79 -0.94
C ARG A 18 2.98 -11.54 -1.97
N LEU A 19 2.69 -11.68 -3.26
CA LEU A 19 3.65 -11.35 -4.30
C LEU A 19 3.91 -9.84 -4.39
N LEU A 20 2.86 -9.02 -4.24
CA LEU A 20 3.00 -7.56 -4.23
C LEU A 20 3.82 -7.07 -3.02
N GLN A 21 3.67 -7.74 -1.88
CA GLN A 21 4.38 -7.41 -0.64
C GLN A 21 5.83 -7.91 -0.62
N ALA A 22 6.15 -8.92 -1.43
CA ALA A 22 7.48 -9.51 -1.44
C ALA A 22 8.57 -8.47 -1.71
N THR A 23 9.66 -8.55 -0.93
CA THR A 23 10.85 -7.71 -1.10
C THR A 23 11.69 -8.13 -2.31
N GLY A 24 12.57 -7.22 -2.75
CA GLY A 24 13.50 -7.48 -3.84
C GLY A 24 12.86 -7.56 -5.23
N SER A 25 13.56 -8.19 -6.16
CA SER A 25 13.20 -8.21 -7.58
C SER A 25 11.88 -8.93 -7.87
N LYS A 26 11.50 -9.91 -7.04
CA LYS A 26 10.26 -10.67 -7.22
C LYS A 26 9.03 -9.78 -7.01
N GLY A 27 8.99 -9.06 -5.90
CA GLY A 27 7.90 -8.14 -5.60
C GLY A 27 7.87 -6.96 -6.58
N GLN A 28 9.03 -6.41 -6.93
CA GLN A 28 9.12 -5.35 -7.92
C GLN A 28 8.51 -5.77 -9.27
N LYS A 29 8.87 -6.96 -9.76
CA LYS A 29 8.30 -7.50 -11.00
C LYS A 29 6.80 -7.71 -10.91
N ALA A 30 6.30 -8.20 -9.77
CA ALA A 30 4.88 -8.40 -9.55
C ALA A 30 4.13 -7.05 -9.61
N ARG A 31 4.61 -6.03 -8.90
CA ARG A 31 4.01 -4.68 -8.92
C ARG A 31 4.01 -4.04 -10.30
N ILE A 32 5.11 -4.17 -11.05
CA ILE A 32 5.19 -3.68 -12.43
C ILE A 32 4.20 -4.43 -13.34
N ALA A 33 4.14 -5.76 -13.24
CA ALA A 33 3.30 -6.58 -14.09
C ALA A 33 1.80 -6.39 -13.83
N SER A 34 1.41 -6.22 -12.56
CA SER A 34 0.01 -5.99 -12.17
C SER A 34 -0.42 -4.53 -12.27
N GLY A 35 0.53 -3.59 -12.24
CA GLY A 35 0.22 -2.17 -12.08
C GLY A 35 -0.34 -1.83 -10.70
N GLN A 36 -0.07 -2.66 -9.68
CA GLN A 36 -0.64 -2.52 -8.35
C GLN A 36 0.42 -2.56 -7.26
N THR A 37 0.10 -1.97 -6.12
CA THR A 37 0.93 -2.04 -4.91
C THR A 37 0.08 -2.16 -3.67
N LEU A 38 0.67 -2.69 -2.60
CA LEU A 38 0.05 -2.76 -1.29
C LEU A 38 0.65 -1.69 -0.38
N LEU A 39 -0.22 -0.92 0.29
CA LEU A 39 0.13 0.04 1.33
C LEU A 39 -0.26 -0.53 2.68
N GLU A 40 0.66 -0.60 3.62
CA GLU A 40 0.36 -1.03 4.99
C GLU A 40 0.37 0.14 5.96
N GLY A 41 -0.62 0.19 6.83
CA GLY A 41 -0.74 1.15 7.92
C GLY A 41 -1.82 2.19 7.72
N VAL A 42 -2.45 2.55 8.84
CA VAL A 42 -3.61 3.45 8.84
C VAL A 42 -3.28 4.82 8.26
N HIS A 43 -2.14 5.39 8.59
CA HIS A 43 -1.73 6.70 8.07
C HIS A 43 -1.51 6.70 6.56
N LEU A 44 -0.90 5.64 6.00
CA LEU A 44 -0.73 5.53 4.56
C LEU A 44 -2.07 5.33 3.85
N VAL A 45 -2.94 4.46 4.38
CA VAL A 45 -4.27 4.25 3.82
C VAL A 45 -5.10 5.53 3.88
N GLN A 46 -5.02 6.30 4.98
CA GLN A 46 -5.75 7.58 5.14
C GLN A 46 -5.39 8.61 4.06
N THR A 47 -4.16 8.62 3.56
CA THR A 47 -3.77 9.56 2.47
C THR A 47 -4.48 9.28 1.15
N TRP A 48 -5.05 8.08 0.99
CA TRP A 48 -5.76 7.63 -0.19
C TRP A 48 -7.28 7.48 0.02
N VAL A 49 -7.79 7.88 1.17
CA VAL A 49 -9.24 7.86 1.43
C VAL A 49 -9.95 8.78 0.43
N GLY A 50 -10.94 8.22 -0.29
CA GLY A 50 -11.69 8.92 -1.32
C GLY A 50 -11.03 8.90 -2.71
N ASP A 51 -9.86 8.31 -2.87
CA ASP A 51 -9.22 8.14 -4.18
C ASP A 51 -9.69 6.83 -4.84
N SER A 52 -10.07 6.91 -6.12
CA SER A 52 -10.55 5.76 -6.90
C SER A 52 -9.45 4.74 -7.21
N ASP A 53 -8.17 5.12 -7.10
CA ASP A 53 -7.06 4.21 -7.27
C ASP A 53 -6.87 3.27 -6.06
N LEU A 54 -7.48 3.57 -4.91
CA LEU A 54 -7.59 2.65 -3.77
C LEU A 54 -8.72 1.64 -4.04
N ILE A 55 -8.39 0.54 -4.70
CA ILE A 55 -9.34 -0.43 -5.24
C ILE A 55 -9.82 -1.49 -4.25
N ALA A 56 -9.07 -1.72 -3.19
CA ALA A 56 -9.49 -2.61 -2.11
C ALA A 56 -8.86 -2.22 -0.77
N LEU A 57 -9.60 -2.47 0.29
CA LEU A 57 -9.16 -2.36 1.67
C LEU A 57 -9.08 -3.75 2.29
N LEU A 58 -7.98 -4.01 2.99
CA LEU A 58 -7.75 -5.25 3.70
C LEU A 58 -7.59 -4.95 5.18
N THR A 59 -8.19 -5.77 6.02
CA THR A 59 -8.04 -5.65 7.46
C THR A 59 -8.07 -7.03 8.11
N SER A 60 -7.58 -7.14 9.34
CA SER A 60 -7.75 -8.35 10.14
C SER A 60 -8.99 -8.23 11.02
N GLU A 61 -9.33 -9.32 11.73
CA GLU A 61 -10.36 -9.28 12.76
C GLU A 61 -10.05 -8.23 13.86
N GLU A 62 -8.76 -8.13 14.23
CA GLU A 62 -8.30 -7.13 15.20
C GLU A 62 -8.42 -5.70 14.67
N GLY A 63 -8.20 -5.52 13.36
CA GLY A 63 -8.37 -4.21 12.72
C GLY A 63 -9.78 -3.67 12.82
N PHE A 64 -10.80 -4.52 12.72
CA PHE A 64 -12.20 -4.11 12.90
C PHE A 64 -12.54 -3.71 14.35
N LYS A 65 -11.71 -4.05 15.33
CA LYS A 65 -11.87 -3.60 16.71
C LYS A 65 -11.24 -2.21 16.95
N ASN A 66 -10.45 -1.72 15.99
CA ASN A 66 -9.81 -0.40 16.07
C ASN A 66 -10.72 0.68 15.45
N PRO A 67 -11.18 1.68 16.24
CA PRO A 67 -12.07 2.75 15.75
C PRO A 67 -11.46 3.57 14.60
N GLU A 68 -10.14 3.82 14.62
CA GLU A 68 -9.46 4.60 13.60
C GLU A 68 -9.45 3.87 12.25
N ILE A 69 -9.21 2.56 12.27
CA ILE A 69 -9.27 1.71 11.08
C ILE A 69 -10.70 1.66 10.53
N CYS A 70 -11.68 1.45 11.38
CA CYS A 70 -13.08 1.48 10.97
C CYS A 70 -13.46 2.82 10.36
N GLN A 71 -13.04 3.93 10.95
CA GLN A 71 -13.30 5.26 10.41
C GLN A 71 -12.69 5.44 9.02
N ALA A 72 -11.43 5.03 8.83
CA ALA A 72 -10.78 5.11 7.51
C ALA A 72 -11.53 4.31 6.44
N ILE A 73 -11.97 3.08 6.78
CA ILE A 73 -12.75 2.22 5.89
C ILE A 73 -14.10 2.88 5.54
N TYR A 74 -14.84 3.35 6.52
CA TYR A 74 -16.16 3.97 6.30
C TYR A 74 -16.04 5.26 5.51
N SER A 75 -15.08 6.14 5.84
CA SER A 75 -14.88 7.39 5.13
C SER A 75 -14.51 7.17 3.65
N HIS A 76 -13.76 6.10 3.36
CA HIS A 76 -13.47 5.74 1.97
C HIS A 76 -14.72 5.23 1.24
N LEU A 77 -15.49 4.35 1.86
CA LEU A 77 -16.69 3.76 1.26
C LEU A 77 -17.85 4.75 1.06
N GLU A 78 -17.89 5.85 1.82
CA GLU A 78 -18.84 6.95 1.58
C GLU A 78 -18.61 7.63 0.25
N ILE A 79 -17.34 7.70 -0.20
CA ILE A 79 -16.95 8.36 -1.46
C ILE A 79 -16.85 7.33 -2.58
N CYS A 80 -16.27 6.17 -2.30
CA CYS A 80 -16.01 5.09 -3.26
C CYS A 80 -16.76 3.79 -2.81
N PRO A 81 -18.08 3.71 -2.98
CA PRO A 81 -18.90 2.62 -2.43
C PRO A 81 -18.63 1.25 -3.06
N ASP A 82 -18.05 1.21 -4.25
CA ASP A 82 -17.72 -0.03 -4.97
C ASP A 82 -16.39 -0.67 -4.54
N THR A 83 -15.63 0.01 -3.68
CA THR A 83 -14.36 -0.51 -3.16
C THR A 83 -14.59 -1.78 -2.35
N ARG A 84 -13.81 -2.81 -2.64
CA ARG A 84 -13.91 -4.10 -1.95
C ARG A 84 -13.24 -4.04 -0.59
N VAL A 85 -13.86 -4.69 0.39
CA VAL A 85 -13.28 -4.84 1.73
C VAL A 85 -13.07 -6.31 2.02
N TYR A 86 -11.83 -6.67 2.35
CA TYR A 86 -11.43 -8.03 2.68
C TYR A 86 -11.03 -8.12 4.14
N GLN A 87 -11.54 -9.14 4.81
CA GLN A 87 -11.09 -9.53 6.15
C GLN A 87 -10.22 -10.76 6.05
N LEU A 88 -9.00 -10.68 6.56
CA LEU A 88 -8.07 -11.79 6.63
C LEU A 88 -8.07 -12.37 8.05
N ASP A 89 -7.98 -13.70 8.16
CA ASP A 89 -7.69 -14.35 9.44
C ASP A 89 -6.32 -13.88 9.97
N SER A 90 -6.16 -13.84 11.29
CA SER A 90 -4.92 -13.37 11.93
C SER A 90 -3.67 -14.10 11.42
N ALA A 91 -3.76 -15.41 11.23
CA ALA A 91 -2.64 -16.19 10.69
C ALA A 91 -2.26 -15.83 9.24
N LEU A 92 -3.22 -15.38 8.44
CA LEU A 92 -2.95 -14.87 7.09
C LEU A 92 -2.41 -13.44 7.12
N TRP A 93 -2.89 -12.64 8.06
CA TRP A 93 -2.39 -11.30 8.27
C TRP A 93 -0.90 -11.29 8.62
N ASP A 94 -0.50 -12.14 9.59
CA ASP A 94 0.89 -12.30 10.00
C ASP A 94 1.80 -12.80 8.87
N LEU A 95 1.23 -13.52 7.90
CA LEU A 95 1.96 -13.94 6.71
C LEU A 95 2.03 -12.89 5.62
N LEU A 96 1.11 -11.93 5.60
CA LEU A 96 1.07 -10.85 4.62
C LEU A 96 1.97 -9.71 5.04
N SER A 97 1.89 -9.28 6.29
CA SER A 97 2.65 -8.16 6.81
C SER A 97 4.10 -8.56 7.11
N GLU A 98 5.05 -7.74 6.66
CA GLU A 98 6.48 -7.86 6.99
C GLU A 98 6.88 -6.98 8.20
N LEU A 99 5.93 -6.24 8.77
CA LEU A 99 6.18 -5.33 9.87
C LEU A 99 6.06 -6.03 11.23
N ALA A 100 7.01 -5.78 12.13
CA ALA A 100 7.06 -6.40 13.47
C ALA A 100 5.83 -6.09 14.35
N ASN A 101 5.20 -4.92 14.13
CA ASN A 101 3.91 -4.54 14.71
C ASN A 101 2.95 -4.30 13.55
N ALA A 102 2.47 -5.39 12.97
CA ALA A 102 1.65 -5.34 11.77
C ALA A 102 0.45 -4.40 11.97
N PRO A 103 0.37 -3.29 11.22
CA PRO A 103 -0.83 -2.47 11.23
C PRO A 103 -1.96 -3.31 10.66
N HIS A 104 -3.08 -3.42 11.38
CA HIS A 104 -4.19 -4.29 10.98
C HIS A 104 -5.05 -3.73 9.85
N ILE A 105 -4.45 -2.90 8.98
CA ILE A 105 -5.06 -2.37 7.76
C ILE A 105 -4.03 -2.24 6.65
N ALA A 106 -4.44 -2.58 5.43
CA ALA A 106 -3.70 -2.32 4.20
C ALA A 106 -4.65 -1.89 3.08
N GLY A 107 -4.12 -1.14 2.13
CA GLY A 107 -4.82 -0.73 0.92
C GLY A 107 -4.17 -1.30 -0.33
N LEU A 108 -4.96 -1.84 -1.25
CA LEU A 108 -4.50 -2.24 -2.59
C LEU A 108 -4.73 -1.07 -3.53
N LEU A 109 -3.65 -0.56 -4.11
CA LEU A 109 -3.66 0.58 -5.00
C LEU A 109 -3.32 0.21 -6.43
N ASN A 110 -4.00 0.85 -7.39
CA ASN A 110 -3.52 0.93 -8.75
C ASN A 110 -2.38 1.95 -8.85
N LEU A 111 -1.30 1.57 -9.51
CA LEU A 111 -0.17 2.47 -9.77
C LEU A 111 -0.46 3.28 -11.05
N PRO A 112 -0.27 4.60 -11.03
CA PRO A 112 -0.30 5.39 -12.25
C PRO A 112 0.68 4.85 -13.29
N GLY A 113 0.30 4.84 -14.57
CA GLY A 113 1.13 4.30 -15.65
C GLY A 113 2.52 4.97 -15.74
N SER A 114 2.64 6.22 -15.29
CA SER A 114 3.91 6.94 -15.18
C SER A 114 4.88 6.36 -14.15
N CYS A 115 4.37 5.62 -13.14
CA CYS A 115 5.20 4.98 -12.12
C CYS A 115 5.78 3.64 -12.58
N ILE A 116 5.21 3.06 -13.65
CA ILE A 116 5.54 1.70 -14.10
C ILE A 116 6.56 1.72 -15.25
N SER A 117 6.57 2.76 -16.03
CA SER A 117 7.48 2.91 -17.16
C SER A 117 8.71 3.72 -16.78
N PRO A 118 9.94 3.23 -17.10
CA PRO A 118 11.12 4.09 -16.97
C PRO A 118 10.93 5.35 -17.84
N PRO A 119 11.43 6.51 -17.41
CA PRO A 119 11.34 7.72 -18.19
C PRO A 119 11.99 7.47 -19.57
N GLN A 120 11.19 7.58 -20.63
CA GLN A 120 11.63 7.28 -22.00
C GLN A 120 12.46 8.40 -22.63
N SER A 121 12.67 9.50 -21.94
CA SER A 121 13.48 10.62 -22.40
C SER A 121 14.30 11.20 -21.27
N THR A 122 15.52 11.56 -21.56
CA THR A 122 16.33 12.51 -20.78
C THR A 122 15.78 13.93 -20.94
N SER A 123 14.48 14.11 -20.71
CA SER A 123 13.93 15.44 -20.56
C SER A 123 14.60 16.04 -19.35
N THR A 124 15.27 17.16 -19.57
CA THR A 124 15.85 17.98 -18.51
C THR A 124 14.79 18.19 -17.45
N LEU A 125 14.98 17.56 -16.28
CA LEU A 125 14.15 17.81 -15.12
C LEU A 125 14.38 19.29 -14.78
N ALA A 126 13.38 20.13 -15.07
CA ALA A 126 13.42 21.53 -14.70
C ALA A 126 13.00 21.63 -13.23
N GLY A 127 13.96 21.90 -12.35
CA GLY A 127 13.75 22.05 -10.91
C GLY A 127 14.65 21.15 -10.06
N ASP A 128 14.46 21.21 -8.77
CA ASP A 128 15.19 20.39 -7.81
C ASP A 128 14.71 18.93 -7.87
N VAL A 129 15.65 17.98 -7.94
CA VAL A 129 15.36 16.55 -7.97
C VAL A 129 15.76 15.93 -6.66
N LEU A 130 14.82 15.34 -5.96
CA LEU A 130 15.09 14.54 -4.77
C LEU A 130 15.18 13.06 -5.18
N ILE A 131 16.35 12.48 -5.02
CA ILE A 131 16.57 11.05 -5.24
C ILE A 131 16.58 10.35 -3.89
N LEU A 132 15.62 9.46 -3.70
CA LEU A 132 15.50 8.66 -2.49
C LEU A 132 15.93 7.23 -2.82
N ASP A 133 17.11 6.84 -2.34
CA ASP A 133 17.63 5.47 -2.53
C ASP A 133 17.47 4.65 -1.25
N ARG A 134 16.86 3.47 -1.35
CA ARG A 134 16.73 2.46 -0.29
C ARG A 134 16.11 2.98 1.02
N ILE A 135 15.07 3.77 0.91
CA ILE A 135 14.34 4.23 2.09
C ILE A 135 13.53 3.07 2.64
N GLN A 136 13.83 2.71 3.89
CA GLN A 136 13.11 1.67 4.63
C GLN A 136 12.05 2.23 5.57
N ASP A 137 12.12 3.53 5.92
CA ASP A 137 11.22 4.18 6.85
C ASP A 137 10.92 5.62 6.39
N ALA A 138 9.67 5.89 6.05
CA ALA A 138 9.21 7.22 5.65
C ALA A 138 9.34 8.28 6.77
N GLY A 139 9.32 7.85 8.04
CA GLY A 139 9.47 8.74 9.20
C GLY A 139 10.86 9.34 9.36
N ARG A 140 11.91 8.72 8.79
CA ARG A 140 13.29 9.25 8.83
C ARG A 140 13.53 10.43 7.88
N GLN A 141 12.65 10.67 6.92
CA GLN A 141 12.82 11.75 5.94
C GLN A 141 12.69 13.15 6.52
N GLN A 142 12.00 13.33 7.64
CA GLN A 142 11.84 14.65 8.25
C GLN A 142 13.11 15.17 8.96
N ALA A 143 14.05 14.29 9.29
CA ALA A 143 15.27 14.70 10.00
C ALA A 143 16.43 15.11 9.07
N ASP A 144 16.44 14.64 7.81
CA ASP A 144 17.55 14.84 6.88
C ASP A 144 17.34 15.94 5.81
N SER A 145 16.14 16.50 5.72
CA SER A 145 15.85 17.60 4.76
C SER A 145 16.58 18.91 5.03
N GLY A 146 17.48 18.93 6.01
CA GLY A 146 18.26 20.10 6.39
C GLY A 146 19.70 20.15 5.88
N ARG A 147 20.26 19.13 5.23
CA ARG A 147 21.66 19.15 4.78
C ARG A 147 21.93 18.21 3.61
N GLN A 148 21.83 18.69 2.43
CA GLN A 148 22.81 18.50 1.34
C GLN A 148 22.30 19.14 0.06
N VAL A 149 22.59 20.42 -0.09
CA VAL A 149 22.65 21.06 -1.41
C VAL A 149 24.01 20.67 -1.99
N CYS A 150 24.04 19.70 -2.90
CA CYS A 150 25.20 19.52 -3.77
C CYS A 150 25.19 20.65 -4.81
N ARG A 151 26.24 21.49 -4.76
CA ARG A 151 26.57 22.45 -5.82
C ARG A 151 27.18 21.74 -7.02
#